data_f315e50402c5bbfabf69083f686a9289
#
_entry.id   f315e50402c5bbfabf69083f686a9289
#
_cell.length_a   1.000
_cell.length_b   1.000
_cell.length_c   1.000
_cell.angle_alpha   90.00
_cell.angle_beta   90.00
_cell.angle_gamma   90.00
#
_symmetry.space_group_name_H-M   'P 1'
#
loop_
_entity.id
_entity.type
_entity.pdbx_description
1 polymer ?
#
loop_
_entity_poly.entity_id
_entity_poly.type
_entity_poly.pdbx_seq_one_letter_code
_entity_poly.pdbx_strand_id
1 'polypeptide(L)'
;YRETNSTEHVSATTEIRRFSFPILLLACLILAIFGFVAGGIMLESVQTEDDVEIIAHRGAAGTRPENTLASVRTAIEDKADWIEIDVQETADGEVGVSHDSDFMTLAGRELKIWDATVQDLAQIDVGSWFDPAYASERTPTLAQVLDIARNRAKVLVELKYYGHNVDLEARTVNVIERADMADQVALMSLKYPAIQKVRAIRPSWRTGVLAATAIGDLTGLEGDFVAVSAGTVGPRLVSNAKAAGKDLYVWTVNEPLEMSSMISMGVDGIITDEPAIAKQVLAERASMSSAQRLLLLLAERLGSSLPTGEYRDTSP
;
A
#
# COMPACT_ATOMS: atom_id res chain seq x y z
N TYR A 1 -90.22 36.67 22.01
CA TYR A 1 -89.80 35.29 21.72
C TYR A 1 -88.30 35.20 21.88
N ARG A 2 -87.90 34.43 22.87
CA ARG A 2 -86.55 34.14 23.21
C ARG A 2 -86.02 32.93 22.41
N GLU A 3 -84.94 33.05 21.71
CA GLU A 3 -84.16 31.89 21.29
C GLU A 3 -82.82 31.91 22.05
N THR A 4 -82.61 30.86 22.77
CA THR A 4 -81.34 30.55 23.47
C THR A 4 -80.46 29.75 22.54
N ASN A 5 -79.33 30.37 22.16
CA ASN A 5 -78.25 29.66 21.47
C ASN A 5 -77.30 29.10 22.53
N SER A 6 -77.30 27.81 22.70
CA SER A 6 -76.29 27.07 23.46
C SER A 6 -75.09 26.76 22.55
N THR A 7 -73.98 27.39 22.82
CA THR A 7 -72.69 27.05 22.24
C THR A 7 -72.11 25.88 22.98
N GLU A 8 -72.08 24.70 22.39
CA GLU A 8 -71.28 23.58 22.86
C GLU A 8 -69.81 23.84 22.66
N HIS A 9 -69.07 23.99 23.74
CA HIS A 9 -67.62 23.93 23.76
C HIS A 9 -67.16 22.48 23.64
N VAL A 10 -66.71 22.05 22.43
CA VAL A 10 -65.97 20.82 22.29
C VAL A 10 -64.56 21.00 22.82
N SER A 11 -64.33 20.49 24.01
CA SER A 11 -63.01 20.41 24.61
C SER A 11 -62.26 19.23 23.96
N ALA A 12 -61.34 19.49 23.03
CA ALA A 12 -60.42 18.51 22.54
C ALA A 12 -59.32 18.25 23.57
N THR A 13 -59.54 17.28 24.44
CA THR A 13 -58.46 16.78 25.32
C THR A 13 -57.49 15.98 24.49
N THR A 14 -56.31 16.57 24.21
CA THR A 14 -55.19 15.88 23.63
C THR A 14 -54.65 14.90 24.65
N GLU A 15 -54.98 13.63 24.53
CA GLU A 15 -54.33 12.55 25.29
C GLU A 15 -52.88 12.46 24.87
N ILE A 16 -51.98 13.10 25.59
CA ILE A 16 -50.53 12.85 25.56
C ILE A 16 -50.36 11.45 26.13
N ARG A 17 -50.18 10.45 25.23
CA ARG A 17 -49.82 9.08 25.59
C ARG A 17 -48.59 9.16 26.48
N ARG A 18 -48.73 9.00 27.76
CA ARG A 18 -47.63 8.84 28.72
C ARG A 18 -46.89 7.54 28.34
N PHE A 19 -45.86 7.64 27.54
CA PHE A 19 -44.86 6.57 27.43
C PHE A 19 -44.37 6.33 28.85
N SER A 20 -44.67 5.14 29.37
CA SER A 20 -44.34 4.86 30.76
C SER A 20 -42.82 4.94 30.92
N PHE A 21 -42.35 5.73 31.86
CA PHE A 21 -40.94 5.92 32.19
C PHE A 21 -40.11 4.62 32.22
N PRO A 22 -40.65 3.46 32.64
CA PRO A 22 -39.94 2.18 32.56
C PRO A 22 -39.68 1.71 31.13
N ILE A 23 -40.55 2.01 30.15
CA ILE A 23 -40.31 1.63 28.74
C ILE A 23 -39.19 2.46 28.13
N LEU A 24 -39.11 3.75 28.47
CA LEU A 24 -38.03 4.63 28.04
C LEU A 24 -36.66 4.20 28.65
N LEU A 25 -36.66 3.87 29.94
CA LEU A 25 -35.48 3.34 30.64
C LEU A 25 -35.00 2.01 30.02
N LEU A 26 -35.93 1.09 29.72
CA LEU A 26 -35.59 -0.17 29.07
C LEU A 26 -35.03 0.04 27.68
N ALA A 27 -35.60 0.94 26.88
CA ALA A 27 -35.06 1.28 25.56
C ALA A 27 -33.66 1.89 25.64
N CYS A 28 -33.42 2.80 26.60
CA CYS A 28 -32.09 3.36 26.83
C CYS A 28 -31.06 2.30 27.27
N LEU A 29 -31.48 1.36 28.13
CA LEU A 29 -30.63 0.26 28.57
C LEU A 29 -30.27 -0.69 27.41
N ILE A 30 -31.24 -1.04 26.57
CA ILE A 30 -31.00 -1.86 25.37
C ILE A 30 -30.07 -1.17 24.41
N LEU A 31 -30.23 0.13 24.16
CA LEU A 31 -29.34 0.91 23.33
C LEU A 31 -27.92 1.00 23.92
N ALA A 32 -27.80 1.15 25.23
CA ALA A 32 -26.51 1.17 25.91
C ALA A 32 -25.81 -0.20 25.84
N ILE A 33 -26.53 -1.29 26.05
CA ILE A 33 -26.00 -2.66 25.91
C ILE A 33 -25.59 -2.93 24.44
N PHE A 34 -26.44 -2.56 23.50
CA PHE A 34 -26.13 -2.72 22.06
C PHE A 34 -24.90 -1.89 21.67
N GLY A 35 -24.82 -0.64 22.13
CA GLY A 35 -23.63 0.22 21.92
C GLY A 35 -22.36 -0.36 22.56
N PHE A 36 -22.47 -0.92 23.76
CA PHE A 36 -21.35 -1.57 24.44
C PHE A 36 -20.89 -2.85 23.73
N VAL A 37 -21.83 -3.71 23.31
CA VAL A 37 -21.51 -4.93 22.55
C VAL A 37 -20.95 -4.61 21.16
N ALA A 38 -21.56 -3.67 20.45
CA ALA A 38 -21.05 -3.23 19.16
C ALA A 38 -19.65 -2.57 19.27
N GLY A 39 -19.45 -1.76 20.31
CA GLY A 39 -18.13 -1.18 20.63
C GLY A 39 -17.10 -2.24 21.00
N GLY A 40 -17.49 -3.26 21.77
CA GLY A 40 -16.60 -4.40 22.08
C GLY A 40 -16.19 -5.18 20.83
N ILE A 41 -17.14 -5.53 19.96
CA ILE A 41 -16.86 -6.21 18.67
C ILE A 41 -15.95 -5.33 17.78
N MET A 42 -16.20 -4.03 17.73
CA MET A 42 -15.38 -3.09 16.98
C MET A 42 -13.96 -2.98 17.54
N LEU A 43 -13.79 -3.00 18.84
CA LEU A 43 -12.48 -3.00 19.52
C LEU A 43 -11.71 -4.32 19.27
N GLU A 44 -12.39 -5.46 19.26
CA GLU A 44 -11.79 -6.75 18.93
C GLU A 44 -11.40 -6.85 17.44
N SER A 45 -12.07 -6.12 16.56
CA SER A 45 -11.74 -6.08 15.13
C SER A 45 -10.56 -5.15 14.80
N VAL A 46 -10.13 -4.31 15.74
CA VAL A 46 -8.93 -3.47 15.57
C VAL A 46 -7.70 -4.33 15.83
N GLN A 47 -6.85 -4.47 14.83
CA GLN A 47 -5.62 -5.24 14.94
C GLN A 47 -4.75 -4.64 16.04
N THR A 48 -4.38 -5.48 17.01
CA THR A 48 -3.57 -5.07 18.17
C THR A 48 -2.09 -5.38 17.98
N GLU A 49 -1.77 -6.32 17.10
CA GLU A 49 -0.40 -6.64 16.70
C GLU A 49 -0.15 -5.99 15.34
N ASP A 50 0.81 -5.08 15.31
CA ASP A 50 1.20 -4.37 14.10
C ASP A 50 2.38 -5.10 13.44
N ASP A 51 2.17 -6.37 13.07
CA ASP A 51 3.12 -7.17 12.28
C ASP A 51 2.92 -6.86 10.80
N VAL A 52 3.24 -5.61 10.43
CA VAL A 52 3.06 -5.07 9.08
C VAL A 52 4.42 -4.76 8.48
N GLU A 53 4.71 -5.31 7.32
CA GLU A 53 5.95 -5.06 6.59
C GLU A 53 5.92 -3.67 5.94
N ILE A 54 6.99 -2.89 6.10
CA ILE A 54 7.18 -1.61 5.41
C ILE A 54 8.02 -1.84 4.17
N ILE A 55 7.44 -1.51 3.03
CA ILE A 55 8.01 -1.72 1.70
C ILE A 55 8.30 -0.36 1.10
N ALA A 56 9.58 -0.03 0.92
CA ALA A 56 10.03 1.25 0.37
C ALA A 56 9.84 1.27 -1.14
N HIS A 57 8.86 2.02 -1.64
CA HIS A 57 8.47 2.14 -3.04
C HIS A 57 9.55 2.81 -3.87
N ARG A 58 10.06 2.12 -4.90
CA ARG A 58 11.22 2.57 -5.72
C ARG A 58 12.42 3.00 -4.87
N GLY A 59 12.61 2.33 -3.73
CA GLY A 59 13.44 2.78 -2.64
C GLY A 59 12.73 3.81 -1.75
N ALA A 60 13.45 4.76 -1.15
CA ALA A 60 12.85 5.86 -0.39
C ALA A 60 12.54 7.04 -1.34
N ALA A 61 11.56 6.87 -2.25
CA ALA A 61 11.30 7.80 -3.36
C ALA A 61 10.80 9.18 -2.91
N GLY A 62 10.21 9.29 -1.73
CA GLY A 62 9.78 10.58 -1.17
C GLY A 62 10.95 11.49 -0.76
N THR A 63 12.14 10.93 -0.51
CA THR A 63 13.32 11.68 -0.05
C THR A 63 14.54 11.56 -0.95
N ARG A 64 14.52 10.68 -1.96
CA ARG A 64 15.60 10.42 -2.92
C ARG A 64 15.03 10.19 -4.32
N PRO A 65 15.81 10.42 -5.38
CA PRO A 65 15.35 10.09 -6.73
C PRO A 65 15.02 8.59 -6.83
N GLU A 66 13.83 8.29 -7.34
CA GLU A 66 13.29 6.94 -7.44
C GLU A 66 14.20 5.97 -8.21
N ASN A 67 14.13 4.68 -7.85
CA ASN A 67 14.82 3.61 -8.56
C ASN A 67 16.35 3.84 -8.73
N THR A 68 16.99 4.57 -7.80
CA THR A 68 18.42 4.82 -7.78
C THR A 68 19.12 4.09 -6.62
N LEU A 69 20.45 4.00 -6.67
CA LEU A 69 21.19 3.44 -5.54
C LEU A 69 21.11 4.34 -4.29
N ALA A 70 20.88 5.65 -4.46
CA ALA A 70 20.65 6.57 -3.36
C ALA A 70 19.33 6.25 -2.62
N SER A 71 18.21 6.03 -3.36
CA SER A 71 16.93 5.66 -2.75
C SER A 71 17.00 4.31 -2.06
N VAL A 72 17.67 3.33 -2.66
CA VAL A 72 17.89 2.01 -2.07
C VAL A 72 18.67 2.09 -0.74
N ARG A 73 19.78 2.86 -0.70
CA ARG A 73 20.56 3.03 0.53
C ARG A 73 19.74 3.71 1.62
N THR A 74 18.98 4.74 1.29
CA THR A 74 18.12 5.44 2.25
C THR A 74 17.02 4.52 2.78
N ALA A 75 16.38 3.71 1.93
CA ALA A 75 15.41 2.72 2.39
C ALA A 75 15.98 1.73 3.42
N ILE A 76 17.24 1.31 3.24
CA ILE A 76 17.95 0.47 4.22
C ILE A 76 18.23 1.24 5.53
N GLU A 77 18.64 2.50 5.44
CA GLU A 77 18.90 3.36 6.61
C GLU A 77 17.61 3.62 7.40
N ASP A 78 16.50 3.79 6.71
CA ASP A 78 15.15 3.93 7.26
C ASP A 78 14.58 2.61 7.82
N LYS A 79 15.32 1.49 7.67
CA LYS A 79 14.96 0.15 8.16
C LYS A 79 13.68 -0.39 7.53
N ALA A 80 13.45 -0.10 6.24
CA ALA A 80 12.41 -0.77 5.49
C ALA A 80 12.63 -2.29 5.50
N ASP A 81 11.56 -3.07 5.60
CA ASP A 81 11.64 -4.54 5.59
C ASP A 81 11.91 -5.04 4.17
N TRP A 82 11.33 -4.35 3.19
CA TRP A 82 11.52 -4.59 1.78
C TRP A 82 11.85 -3.29 1.05
N ILE A 83 12.60 -3.41 -0.03
CA ILE A 83 12.82 -2.35 -1.01
C ILE A 83 12.13 -2.78 -2.29
N GLU A 84 11.12 -2.04 -2.69
CA GLU A 84 10.47 -2.27 -3.98
C GLU A 84 11.24 -1.53 -5.08
N ILE A 85 11.38 -2.17 -6.24
CA ILE A 85 12.00 -1.63 -7.46
C ILE A 85 11.33 -2.16 -8.70
N ASP A 86 11.33 -1.35 -9.76
CA ASP A 86 10.81 -1.68 -11.09
C ASP A 86 11.93 -2.15 -12.01
N VAL A 87 11.74 -3.24 -12.75
CA VAL A 87 12.77 -3.74 -13.68
C VAL A 87 12.27 -3.90 -15.11
N GLN A 88 13.16 -3.62 -16.05
CA GLN A 88 12.96 -3.77 -17.49
C GLN A 88 14.22 -4.35 -18.16
N GLU A 89 14.07 -4.92 -19.36
CA GLU A 89 15.20 -5.38 -20.17
C GLU A 89 15.85 -4.22 -20.91
N THR A 90 17.18 -4.23 -20.96
CA THR A 90 17.99 -3.33 -21.80
C THR A 90 18.27 -3.95 -23.18
N ALA A 91 18.78 -3.14 -24.13
CA ALA A 91 19.12 -3.59 -25.47
C ALA A 91 20.17 -4.72 -25.49
N ASP A 92 21.11 -4.72 -24.56
CA ASP A 92 22.16 -5.73 -24.40
C ASP A 92 21.73 -6.91 -23.52
N GLY A 93 20.44 -6.93 -23.10
CA GLY A 93 19.85 -8.05 -22.39
C GLY A 93 20.15 -8.11 -20.90
N GLU A 94 20.60 -7.03 -20.33
CA GLU A 94 20.71 -6.86 -18.89
C GLU A 94 19.38 -6.44 -18.28
N VAL A 95 19.27 -6.45 -16.96
CA VAL A 95 18.07 -6.03 -16.21
C VAL A 95 18.33 -4.68 -15.58
N GLY A 96 17.77 -3.62 -16.17
CA GLY A 96 17.84 -2.25 -15.67
C GLY A 96 16.71 -1.93 -14.72
N VAL A 97 16.95 -1.01 -13.78
CA VAL A 97 15.96 -0.61 -12.76
C VAL A 97 15.35 0.74 -13.15
N SER A 98 14.12 0.73 -13.66
CA SER A 98 13.39 1.94 -14.06
C SER A 98 11.89 1.67 -14.14
N HIS A 99 11.10 2.64 -13.68
CA HIS A 99 9.64 2.56 -13.76
C HIS A 99 9.15 2.84 -15.18
N ASP A 100 9.46 4.01 -15.73
CA ASP A 100 8.96 4.46 -17.03
C ASP A 100 9.61 3.72 -18.20
N SER A 101 8.95 3.74 -19.35
CA SER A 101 9.46 3.15 -20.58
C SER A 101 10.65 3.91 -21.17
N ASP A 102 10.86 5.15 -20.76
CA ASP A 102 11.92 6.05 -21.25
C ASP A 102 12.36 7.02 -20.14
N PHE A 103 13.31 7.90 -20.47
CA PHE A 103 13.90 8.85 -19.56
C PHE A 103 13.33 10.28 -19.71
N MET A 104 12.15 10.47 -20.32
CA MET A 104 11.58 11.82 -20.50
C MET A 104 11.32 12.50 -19.17
N THR A 105 10.69 11.83 -18.24
CA THR A 105 10.35 12.39 -16.91
C THR A 105 11.61 12.72 -16.10
N LEU A 106 12.57 11.79 -16.06
CA LEU A 106 13.73 11.89 -15.19
C LEU A 106 14.88 12.70 -15.79
N ALA A 107 15.04 12.70 -17.12
CA ALA A 107 16.22 13.27 -17.80
C ALA A 107 15.92 14.06 -19.08
N GLY A 108 14.65 14.25 -19.44
CA GLY A 108 14.25 14.92 -20.69
C GLY A 108 14.70 14.19 -21.96
N ARG A 109 14.85 12.85 -21.92
CA ARG A 109 15.36 12.03 -23.03
C ARG A 109 14.35 10.97 -23.45
N GLU A 110 14.00 10.91 -24.72
CA GLU A 110 13.06 9.92 -25.29
C GLU A 110 13.67 8.51 -25.42
N LEU A 111 14.92 8.30 -25.02
CA LEU A 111 15.58 7.01 -25.12
C LEU A 111 14.81 5.96 -24.31
N LYS A 112 14.35 4.92 -24.98
CA LYS A 112 13.65 3.80 -24.34
C LYS A 112 14.64 2.85 -23.67
N ILE A 113 14.20 2.22 -22.58
CA ILE A 113 15.09 1.32 -21.82
C ILE A 113 15.53 0.12 -22.67
N TRP A 114 14.65 -0.43 -23.50
CA TRP A 114 14.94 -1.56 -24.38
C TRP A 114 15.79 -1.21 -25.61
N ASP A 115 15.99 0.08 -25.88
CA ASP A 115 16.89 0.59 -26.93
C ASP A 115 18.25 1.06 -26.35
N ALA A 116 18.38 1.07 -25.02
CA ALA A 116 19.59 1.49 -24.29
C ALA A 116 20.38 0.29 -23.80
N THR A 117 21.70 0.32 -23.93
CA THR A 117 22.61 -0.60 -23.23
C THR A 117 22.88 -0.12 -21.81
N VAL A 118 23.41 -1.00 -20.94
CA VAL A 118 23.87 -0.58 -19.59
C VAL A 118 24.90 0.54 -19.67
N GLN A 119 25.75 0.55 -20.71
CA GLN A 119 26.69 1.63 -20.91
C GLN A 119 26.01 2.96 -21.23
N ASP A 120 24.90 2.96 -21.99
CA ASP A 120 24.09 4.17 -22.24
C ASP A 120 23.42 4.63 -20.96
N LEU A 121 22.84 3.71 -20.17
CA LEU A 121 22.22 4.03 -18.87
C LEU A 121 23.20 4.72 -17.92
N ALA A 122 24.48 4.30 -17.93
CA ALA A 122 25.51 4.91 -17.10
C ALA A 122 25.85 6.37 -17.46
N GLN A 123 25.35 6.89 -18.59
CA GLN A 123 25.55 8.27 -19.03
C GLN A 123 24.33 9.18 -18.77
N ILE A 124 23.21 8.63 -18.32
CA ILE A 124 21.95 9.37 -18.12
C ILE A 124 21.87 9.79 -16.66
N ASP A 125 21.82 11.10 -16.43
CA ASP A 125 21.54 11.67 -15.12
C ASP A 125 20.05 11.49 -14.80
N VAL A 126 19.74 10.63 -13.84
CA VAL A 126 18.38 10.35 -13.38
C VAL A 126 18.11 10.91 -11.99
N GLY A 127 19.02 11.75 -11.47
CA GLY A 127 18.90 12.29 -10.12
C GLY A 127 18.66 13.79 -10.04
N SER A 128 19.19 14.58 -10.98
CA SER A 128 19.11 16.06 -10.94
C SER A 128 17.69 16.63 -11.00
N TRP A 129 16.74 15.90 -11.55
CA TRP A 129 15.32 16.31 -11.56
C TRP A 129 14.76 16.41 -10.14
N PHE A 130 15.23 15.55 -9.24
CA PHE A 130 14.82 15.52 -7.84
C PHE A 130 15.53 16.63 -7.04
N ASP A 131 16.88 16.64 -7.10
CA ASP A 131 17.74 17.68 -6.51
C ASP A 131 19.11 17.63 -7.19
N PRO A 132 19.75 18.80 -7.49
CA PRO A 132 21.07 18.86 -8.07
C PRO A 132 22.16 18.08 -7.32
N ALA A 133 22.00 17.84 -6.02
CA ALA A 133 22.90 17.02 -5.22
C ALA A 133 22.99 15.56 -5.72
N TYR A 134 21.98 15.09 -6.45
CA TYR A 134 21.92 13.74 -7.01
C TYR A 134 22.31 13.66 -8.49
N ALA A 135 22.96 14.67 -9.05
CA ALA A 135 23.40 14.68 -10.46
C ALA A 135 24.31 13.51 -10.85
N SER A 136 24.90 12.81 -9.88
CA SER A 136 25.71 11.61 -10.10
C SER A 136 24.90 10.30 -10.17
N GLU A 137 23.61 10.31 -9.81
CA GLU A 137 22.78 9.10 -9.84
C GLU A 137 22.51 8.67 -11.28
N ARG A 138 22.54 7.37 -11.46
CA ARG A 138 22.33 6.67 -12.74
C ARG A 138 21.34 5.55 -12.55
N THR A 139 20.70 5.12 -13.63
CA THR A 139 19.86 3.94 -13.63
C THR A 139 20.70 2.72 -13.27
N PRO A 140 20.47 2.06 -12.13
CA PRO A 140 21.25 0.89 -11.75
C PRO A 140 20.76 -0.36 -12.51
N THR A 141 21.60 -1.39 -12.50
CA THR A 141 21.15 -2.75 -12.81
C THR A 141 20.56 -3.41 -11.58
N LEU A 142 19.71 -4.42 -11.79
CA LEU A 142 19.20 -5.26 -10.70
C LEU A 142 20.34 -5.85 -9.86
N ALA A 143 21.42 -6.30 -10.50
CA ALA A 143 22.58 -6.86 -9.81
C ALA A 143 23.21 -5.86 -8.80
N GLN A 144 23.29 -4.59 -9.17
CA GLN A 144 23.82 -3.53 -8.28
C GLN A 144 22.90 -3.28 -7.08
N VAL A 145 21.58 -3.31 -7.29
CA VAL A 145 20.62 -3.17 -6.19
C VAL A 145 20.71 -4.36 -5.24
N LEU A 146 20.73 -5.58 -5.76
CA LEU A 146 20.85 -6.81 -4.96
C LEU A 146 22.15 -6.85 -4.14
N ASP A 147 23.27 -6.38 -4.71
CA ASP A 147 24.54 -6.32 -3.98
C ASP A 147 24.48 -5.38 -2.76
N ILE A 148 23.79 -4.23 -2.89
CA ILE A 148 23.61 -3.29 -1.78
C ILE A 148 22.62 -3.82 -0.75
N ALA A 149 21.53 -4.48 -1.17
CA ALA A 149 20.46 -4.95 -0.30
C ALA A 149 20.84 -6.22 0.48
N ARG A 150 21.78 -7.01 -0.03
CA ARG A 150 22.18 -8.32 0.50
C ARG A 150 22.35 -8.33 2.01
N ASN A 151 21.58 -9.18 2.72
CA ASN A 151 21.57 -9.32 4.18
C ASN A 151 21.27 -8.02 4.96
N ARG A 152 20.67 -7.03 4.31
CA ARG A 152 20.31 -5.74 4.92
C ARG A 152 18.82 -5.44 4.81
N ALA A 153 18.22 -5.75 3.66
CA ALA A 153 16.79 -5.65 3.40
C ALA A 153 16.39 -6.67 2.33
N LYS A 154 15.15 -7.10 2.33
CA LYS A 154 14.58 -7.90 1.24
C LYS A 154 14.27 -7.00 0.04
N VAL A 155 14.15 -7.57 -1.15
CA VAL A 155 13.85 -6.82 -2.38
C VAL A 155 12.57 -7.34 -3.03
N LEU A 156 11.61 -6.45 -3.25
CA LEU A 156 10.39 -6.72 -4.00
C LEU A 156 10.57 -6.18 -5.42
N VAL A 157 10.60 -7.06 -6.41
CA VAL A 157 10.89 -6.70 -7.80
C VAL A 157 9.60 -6.69 -8.62
N GLU A 158 9.20 -5.52 -9.13
CA GLU A 158 8.11 -5.45 -10.12
C GLU A 158 8.65 -5.67 -11.54
N LEU A 159 8.11 -6.67 -12.24
CA LEU A 159 8.39 -6.90 -13.66
C LEU A 159 7.51 -5.99 -14.53
N LYS A 160 8.11 -4.98 -15.19
CA LYS A 160 7.41 -3.99 -16.03
C LYS A 160 7.32 -4.44 -17.49
N TYR A 161 6.15 -4.21 -18.10
CA TYR A 161 5.88 -4.62 -19.47
C TYR A 161 5.30 -3.49 -20.31
N TYR A 162 6.08 -3.07 -21.30
CA TYR A 162 5.68 -2.08 -22.32
C TYR A 162 5.56 -2.66 -23.72
N GLY A 163 5.54 -4.01 -23.83
CA GLY A 163 5.35 -4.72 -25.11
C GLY A 163 6.64 -5.05 -25.86
N HIS A 164 7.82 -4.78 -25.29
CA HIS A 164 9.13 -5.01 -25.91
C HIS A 164 9.99 -6.04 -25.16
N ASN A 165 9.44 -6.68 -24.15
CA ASN A 165 10.16 -7.69 -23.37
C ASN A 165 10.39 -8.96 -24.17
N VAL A 166 11.60 -9.48 -24.14
CA VAL A 166 11.99 -10.74 -24.80
C VAL A 166 11.95 -11.89 -23.80
N ASP A 167 12.66 -11.75 -22.66
CA ASP A 167 12.81 -12.82 -21.65
C ASP A 167 13.07 -12.26 -20.26
N LEU A 168 12.34 -11.20 -19.87
CA LEU A 168 12.56 -10.47 -18.62
C LEU A 168 12.51 -11.40 -17.40
N GLU A 169 11.57 -12.35 -17.39
CA GLU A 169 11.39 -13.27 -16.26
C GLU A 169 12.63 -14.14 -16.03
N ALA A 170 13.12 -14.79 -17.10
CA ALA A 170 14.28 -15.67 -16.98
C ALA A 170 15.57 -14.89 -16.69
N ARG A 171 15.72 -13.70 -17.28
CA ARG A 171 16.87 -12.81 -17.00
C ARG A 171 16.86 -12.36 -15.54
N THR A 172 15.72 -11.91 -15.02
CA THR A 172 15.56 -11.51 -13.62
C THR A 172 15.87 -12.67 -12.68
N VAL A 173 15.32 -13.86 -12.95
CA VAL A 173 15.61 -15.08 -12.17
C VAL A 173 17.10 -15.37 -12.16
N ASN A 174 17.77 -15.32 -13.32
CA ASN A 174 19.21 -15.60 -13.42
C ASN A 174 20.06 -14.58 -12.62
N VAL A 175 19.70 -13.28 -12.64
CA VAL A 175 20.41 -12.27 -11.85
C VAL A 175 20.26 -12.55 -10.35
N ILE A 176 19.05 -12.88 -9.89
CA ILE A 176 18.77 -13.19 -8.48
C ILE A 176 19.55 -14.45 -8.02
N GLU A 177 19.58 -15.49 -8.85
CA GLU A 177 20.33 -16.73 -8.56
C GLU A 177 21.83 -16.46 -8.46
N ARG A 178 22.40 -15.71 -9.42
CA ARG A 178 23.82 -15.33 -9.38
C ARG A 178 24.17 -14.49 -8.17
N ALA A 179 23.21 -13.72 -7.68
CA ALA A 179 23.34 -12.94 -6.46
C ALA A 179 23.20 -13.77 -5.19
N ASP A 180 22.76 -15.02 -5.27
CA ASP A 180 22.43 -15.89 -4.13
C ASP A 180 21.44 -15.21 -3.15
N MET A 181 20.37 -14.62 -3.71
CA MET A 181 19.38 -13.86 -2.94
C MET A 181 17.93 -14.37 -3.10
N ALA A 182 17.77 -15.61 -3.56
CA ALA A 182 16.43 -16.16 -3.82
C ALA A 182 15.50 -16.09 -2.59
N ASP A 183 16.03 -16.29 -1.38
CA ASP A 183 15.27 -16.23 -0.13
C ASP A 183 15.03 -14.78 0.38
N GLN A 184 15.65 -13.79 -0.26
CA GLN A 184 15.54 -12.36 0.09
C GLN A 184 14.82 -11.55 -0.99
N VAL A 185 14.26 -12.21 -2.02
CA VAL A 185 13.59 -11.54 -3.14
C VAL A 185 12.19 -12.10 -3.32
N ALA A 186 11.24 -11.22 -3.60
CA ALA A 186 9.92 -11.57 -4.11
C ALA A 186 9.69 -10.85 -5.46
N LEU A 187 8.86 -11.43 -6.32
CA LEU A 187 8.55 -10.84 -7.62
C LEU A 187 7.06 -10.54 -7.73
N MET A 188 6.72 -9.42 -8.35
CA MET A 188 5.34 -9.06 -8.66
C MET A 188 5.22 -8.47 -10.07
N SER A 189 4.01 -8.42 -10.59
CA SER A 189 3.70 -7.73 -11.85
C SER A 189 2.22 -7.42 -11.97
N LEU A 190 1.89 -6.34 -12.70
CA LEU A 190 0.54 -6.07 -13.22
C LEU A 190 0.13 -7.10 -14.30
N LYS A 191 1.08 -7.81 -14.88
CA LYS A 191 0.85 -8.84 -15.89
C LYS A 191 0.88 -10.23 -15.26
N TYR A 192 -0.31 -10.76 -14.92
CA TYR A 192 -0.41 -12.09 -14.32
C TYR A 192 0.34 -13.20 -15.08
N PRO A 193 0.34 -13.25 -16.45
CA PRO A 193 1.15 -14.22 -17.17
C PRO A 193 2.66 -14.19 -16.86
N ALA A 194 3.21 -13.04 -16.45
CA ALA A 194 4.61 -12.95 -16.03
C ALA A 194 4.85 -13.74 -14.74
N ILE A 195 3.92 -13.62 -13.78
CA ILE A 195 3.98 -14.38 -12.52
C ILE A 195 3.88 -15.88 -12.79
N GLN A 196 3.00 -16.30 -13.68
CA GLN A 196 2.91 -17.70 -14.08
C GLN A 196 4.21 -18.22 -14.70
N LYS A 197 4.90 -17.44 -15.53
CA LYS A 197 6.21 -17.79 -16.12
C LYS A 197 7.28 -17.90 -15.04
N VAL A 198 7.37 -16.94 -14.10
CA VAL A 198 8.32 -17.02 -12.98
C VAL A 198 8.08 -18.30 -12.17
N ARG A 199 6.82 -18.60 -11.83
CA ARG A 199 6.47 -19.82 -11.08
C ARG A 199 6.77 -21.09 -11.86
N ALA A 200 6.64 -21.07 -13.18
CA ALA A 200 7.04 -22.21 -14.02
C ALA A 200 8.57 -22.46 -13.99
N ILE A 201 9.38 -21.39 -13.91
CA ILE A 201 10.85 -21.48 -13.79
C ILE A 201 11.26 -21.83 -12.35
N ARG A 202 10.63 -21.21 -11.36
CA ARG A 202 10.96 -21.35 -9.91
C ARG A 202 9.70 -21.46 -9.07
N PRO A 203 9.09 -22.63 -8.95
CA PRO A 203 7.81 -22.82 -8.26
C PRO A 203 7.80 -22.43 -6.76
N SER A 204 8.96 -22.49 -6.10
CA SER A 204 9.09 -22.18 -4.67
C SER A 204 9.38 -20.70 -4.37
N TRP A 205 9.59 -19.88 -5.40
CA TRP A 205 9.91 -18.48 -5.16
C TRP A 205 8.65 -17.67 -4.80
N ARG A 206 8.83 -16.72 -3.87
CA ARG A 206 7.75 -15.84 -3.44
C ARG A 206 7.32 -14.91 -4.57
N THR A 207 6.05 -14.96 -4.94
CA THR A 207 5.50 -14.20 -6.05
C THR A 207 4.15 -13.59 -5.68
N GLY A 208 3.81 -12.46 -6.29
CA GLY A 208 2.53 -11.80 -6.06
C GLY A 208 1.93 -11.18 -7.30
N VAL A 209 0.64 -10.93 -7.23
CA VAL A 209 -0.12 -10.23 -8.28
C VAL A 209 -0.28 -8.78 -7.88
N LEU A 210 0.17 -7.86 -8.74
CA LEU A 210 -0.06 -6.44 -8.60
C LEU A 210 -1.34 -6.05 -9.35
N ALA A 211 -2.20 -5.25 -8.74
CA ALA A 211 -3.45 -4.79 -9.35
C ALA A 211 -3.79 -3.35 -8.96
N ALA A 212 -4.01 -2.49 -9.95
CA ALA A 212 -4.46 -1.11 -9.73
C ALA A 212 -5.95 -1.04 -9.35
N THR A 213 -6.74 -2.03 -9.74
CA THR A 213 -8.17 -2.13 -9.45
C THR A 213 -8.54 -3.56 -9.10
N ALA A 214 -9.38 -3.76 -8.09
CA ALA A 214 -9.87 -5.09 -7.73
C ALA A 214 -11.10 -5.45 -8.59
N ILE A 215 -10.85 -5.92 -9.82
CA ILE A 215 -11.91 -6.50 -10.66
C ILE A 215 -11.85 -8.02 -10.55
N GLY A 216 -12.87 -8.63 -9.99
CA GLY A 216 -12.92 -10.07 -9.73
C GLY A 216 -12.25 -10.48 -8.43
N ASP A 217 -11.98 -11.77 -8.30
CA ASP A 217 -11.31 -12.34 -7.11
C ASP A 217 -9.81 -12.50 -7.36
N LEU A 218 -9.03 -11.51 -6.96
CA LEU A 218 -7.57 -11.52 -7.06
C LEU A 218 -6.94 -12.60 -6.19
N THR A 219 -7.62 -13.00 -5.11
CA THR A 219 -7.09 -13.97 -4.14
C THR A 219 -7.15 -15.40 -4.66
N GLY A 220 -7.96 -15.66 -5.71
CA GLY A 220 -8.00 -16.94 -6.42
C GLY A 220 -6.86 -17.14 -7.42
N LEU A 221 -6.09 -16.09 -7.77
CA LEU A 221 -4.94 -16.20 -8.68
C LEU A 221 -3.75 -16.89 -7.99
N GLU A 222 -2.88 -17.54 -8.74
CA GLU A 222 -1.64 -18.11 -8.18
C GLU A 222 -0.70 -17.00 -7.72
N GLY A 223 -0.04 -17.22 -6.58
CA GLY A 223 0.88 -16.29 -5.93
C GLY A 223 0.74 -16.33 -4.43
N ASP A 224 1.72 -15.81 -3.73
CA ASP A 224 1.83 -15.86 -2.27
C ASP A 224 1.28 -14.57 -1.61
N PHE A 225 1.17 -13.49 -2.39
CA PHE A 225 0.61 -12.22 -1.95
C PHE A 225 -0.14 -11.51 -3.10
N VAL A 226 -0.94 -10.51 -2.71
CA VAL A 226 -1.62 -9.60 -3.63
C VAL A 226 -1.26 -8.17 -3.22
N ALA A 227 -0.79 -7.34 -4.16
CA ALA A 227 -0.52 -5.93 -3.95
C ALA A 227 -1.57 -5.09 -4.69
N VAL A 228 -2.31 -4.25 -3.97
CA VAL A 228 -3.43 -3.50 -4.53
C VAL A 228 -3.35 -2.00 -4.20
N SER A 229 -3.98 -1.17 -5.03
CA SER A 229 -4.15 0.25 -4.74
C SER A 229 -4.95 0.47 -3.45
N ALA A 230 -4.57 1.46 -2.64
CA ALA A 230 -5.20 1.78 -1.36
C ALA A 230 -6.72 1.94 -1.46
N GLY A 231 -7.21 2.59 -2.50
CA GLY A 231 -8.65 2.77 -2.73
C GLY A 231 -9.44 1.49 -2.97
N THR A 232 -8.78 0.34 -3.17
CA THR A 232 -9.44 -0.97 -3.36
C THR A 232 -9.52 -1.81 -2.10
N VAL A 233 -8.79 -1.43 -1.05
CA VAL A 233 -8.76 -2.16 0.23
C VAL A 233 -10.09 -2.02 0.95
N GLY A 234 -10.63 -3.16 1.37
CA GLY A 234 -11.84 -3.21 2.17
C GLY A 234 -11.96 -4.53 2.93
N PRO A 235 -12.88 -4.62 3.91
CA PRO A 235 -12.99 -5.79 4.79
C PRO A 235 -13.14 -7.12 4.05
N ARG A 236 -13.82 -7.10 2.89
CA ARG A 236 -14.01 -8.30 2.08
C ARG A 236 -12.70 -8.78 1.45
N LEU A 237 -11.88 -7.86 0.91
CA LEU A 237 -10.60 -8.22 0.30
C LEU A 237 -9.63 -8.76 1.35
N VAL A 238 -9.52 -8.08 2.50
CA VAL A 238 -8.70 -8.52 3.64
C VAL A 238 -9.13 -9.93 4.10
N SER A 239 -10.43 -10.16 4.29
CA SER A 239 -10.94 -11.48 4.68
C SER A 239 -10.65 -12.57 3.64
N ASN A 240 -10.79 -12.25 2.34
CA ASN A 240 -10.52 -13.19 1.26
C ASN A 240 -9.03 -13.53 1.16
N ALA A 241 -8.14 -12.53 1.25
CA ALA A 241 -6.70 -12.74 1.25
C ALA A 241 -6.28 -13.66 2.40
N LYS A 242 -6.75 -13.37 3.61
CA LYS A 242 -6.49 -14.19 4.80
C LYS A 242 -7.04 -15.62 4.64
N ALA A 243 -8.25 -15.79 4.11
CA ALA A 243 -8.84 -17.11 3.85
C ALA A 243 -8.07 -17.91 2.79
N ALA A 244 -7.45 -17.22 1.82
CA ALA A 244 -6.61 -17.82 0.79
C ALA A 244 -5.16 -18.06 1.27
N GLY A 245 -4.79 -17.65 2.49
CA GLY A 245 -3.42 -17.75 3.02
C GLY A 245 -2.43 -16.86 2.27
N LYS A 246 -2.87 -15.69 1.81
CA LYS A 246 -2.07 -14.72 1.05
C LYS A 246 -1.89 -13.45 1.83
N ASP A 247 -0.68 -12.88 1.75
CA ASP A 247 -0.45 -11.55 2.28
C ASP A 247 -1.11 -10.50 1.37
N LEU A 248 -1.61 -9.43 1.98
CA LEU A 248 -2.21 -8.30 1.31
C LEU A 248 -1.33 -7.06 1.48
N TYR A 249 -0.68 -6.63 0.41
CA TYR A 249 0.09 -5.40 0.35
C TYR A 249 -0.73 -4.29 -0.28
N VAL A 250 -0.52 -3.06 0.20
CA VAL A 250 -1.24 -1.88 -0.30
C VAL A 250 -0.27 -0.82 -0.80
N TRP A 251 -0.57 -0.18 -1.95
CA TRP A 251 0.25 0.86 -2.58
C TRP A 251 -0.59 2.01 -3.12
N THR A 252 -0.07 3.21 -3.30
CA THR A 252 1.06 3.78 -2.58
C THR A 252 0.47 4.59 -1.44
N VAL A 253 0.91 4.37 -0.21
CA VAL A 253 0.34 5.00 0.98
C VAL A 253 1.42 5.85 1.65
N ASN A 254 1.28 7.18 1.58
CA ASN A 254 2.29 8.13 2.05
C ASN A 254 1.85 8.93 3.28
N GLU A 255 0.54 9.02 3.52
CA GLU A 255 -0.02 9.80 4.62
C GLU A 255 -0.07 9.00 5.93
N PRO A 256 0.41 9.53 7.05
CA PRO A 256 0.46 8.81 8.34
C PRO A 256 -0.90 8.26 8.81
N LEU A 257 -1.98 9.03 8.61
CA LEU A 257 -3.33 8.58 8.99
C LEU A 257 -3.80 7.43 8.10
N GLU A 258 -3.54 7.52 6.79
CA GLU A 258 -3.89 6.46 5.86
C GLU A 258 -3.08 5.19 6.16
N MET A 259 -1.77 5.32 6.45
CA MET A 259 -0.95 4.20 6.94
C MET A 259 -1.58 3.54 8.16
N SER A 260 -1.92 4.35 9.17
CA SER A 260 -2.56 3.86 10.41
C SER A 260 -3.89 3.16 10.14
N SER A 261 -4.70 3.67 9.20
CA SER A 261 -5.97 3.08 8.79
C SER A 261 -5.78 1.74 8.09
N MET A 262 -4.87 1.65 7.11
CA MET A 262 -4.56 0.41 6.41
C MET A 262 -4.09 -0.68 7.38
N ILE A 263 -3.21 -0.34 8.32
CA ILE A 263 -2.79 -1.23 9.40
C ILE A 263 -4.00 -1.71 10.22
N SER A 264 -4.89 -0.79 10.63
CA SER A 264 -6.09 -1.13 11.39
C SER A 264 -7.09 -2.00 10.61
N MET A 265 -7.09 -1.93 9.28
CA MET A 265 -7.89 -2.80 8.42
C MET A 265 -7.30 -4.20 8.27
N GLY A 266 -6.05 -4.41 8.65
CA GLY A 266 -5.41 -5.72 8.65
C GLY A 266 -4.70 -6.07 7.35
N VAL A 267 -4.06 -5.07 6.71
CA VAL A 267 -3.11 -5.33 5.63
C VAL A 267 -1.81 -5.90 6.20
N ASP A 268 -1.10 -6.72 5.43
CA ASP A 268 0.14 -7.37 5.84
C ASP A 268 1.38 -6.54 5.47
N GLY A 269 1.24 -5.56 4.56
CA GLY A 269 2.33 -4.66 4.21
C GLY A 269 1.87 -3.37 3.55
N ILE A 270 2.68 -2.32 3.71
CA ILE A 270 2.47 -1.00 3.13
C ILE A 270 3.63 -0.66 2.20
N ILE A 271 3.34 -0.41 0.94
CA ILE A 271 4.26 0.12 -0.07
C ILE A 271 4.13 1.65 -0.03
N THR A 272 5.24 2.33 0.28
CA THR A 272 5.26 3.78 0.54
C THR A 272 6.54 4.43 0.02
N ASP A 273 6.43 5.69 -0.43
CA ASP A 273 7.58 6.53 -0.76
C ASP A 273 8.32 7.02 0.50
N GLU A 274 7.66 6.93 1.68
CA GLU A 274 8.08 7.51 2.96
C GLU A 274 8.33 6.41 4.02
N PRO A 275 9.33 5.52 3.83
CA PRO A 275 9.55 4.40 4.74
C PRO A 275 9.88 4.82 6.17
N ALA A 276 10.61 5.93 6.37
CA ALA A 276 10.91 6.47 7.70
C ALA A 276 9.63 6.88 8.45
N ILE A 277 8.68 7.52 7.74
CA ILE A 277 7.39 7.92 8.32
C ILE A 277 6.57 6.68 8.66
N ALA A 278 6.53 5.67 7.79
CA ALA A 278 5.82 4.43 8.06
C ALA A 278 6.37 3.70 9.31
N LYS A 279 7.69 3.64 9.48
CA LYS A 279 8.30 3.10 10.70
C LYS A 279 7.97 3.92 11.94
N GLN A 280 7.87 5.26 11.83
CA GLN A 280 7.43 6.11 12.93
C GLN A 280 5.96 5.81 13.29
N VAL A 281 5.06 5.70 12.30
CA VAL A 281 3.65 5.33 12.54
C VAL A 281 3.54 4.00 13.28
N LEU A 282 4.30 2.97 12.89
CA LEU A 282 4.32 1.69 13.60
C LEU A 282 4.78 1.85 15.05
N ALA A 283 5.84 2.62 15.30
CA ALA A 283 6.36 2.85 16.64
C ALA A 283 5.35 3.61 17.54
N GLU A 284 4.67 4.61 17.00
CA GLU A 284 3.60 5.34 17.70
C GLU A 284 2.42 4.41 18.01
N ARG A 285 1.96 3.63 17.04
CA ARG A 285 0.87 2.66 17.22
C ARG A 285 1.18 1.60 18.27
N ALA A 286 2.42 1.14 18.35
CA ALA A 286 2.85 0.18 19.39
C ALA A 286 2.60 0.68 20.82
N SER A 287 2.57 2.00 21.01
CA SER A 287 2.29 2.64 22.31
C SER A 287 0.79 2.91 22.55
N MET A 288 -0.07 2.76 21.51
CA MET A 288 -1.49 3.10 21.59
C MET A 288 -2.35 1.98 22.17
N SER A 289 -3.35 2.33 22.97
CA SER A 289 -4.43 1.43 23.34
C SER A 289 -5.37 1.16 22.17
N SER A 290 -6.09 0.03 22.19
CA SER A 290 -7.10 -0.31 21.16
C SER A 290 -8.16 0.79 20.97
N ALA A 291 -8.53 1.51 22.04
CA ALA A 291 -9.46 2.62 21.96
C ALA A 291 -8.89 3.81 21.18
N GLN A 292 -7.61 4.14 21.35
CA GLN A 292 -6.93 5.20 20.58
C GLN A 292 -6.82 4.83 19.10
N ARG A 293 -6.47 3.58 18.79
CA ARG A 293 -6.43 3.05 17.39
C ARG A 293 -7.81 3.14 16.72
N LEU A 294 -8.88 2.78 17.43
CA LEU A 294 -10.25 2.92 16.91
C LEU A 294 -10.63 4.38 16.65
N LEU A 295 -10.25 5.30 17.53
CA LEU A 295 -10.51 6.73 17.34
C LEU A 295 -9.81 7.28 16.10
N LEU A 296 -8.58 6.87 15.81
CA LEU A 296 -7.87 7.24 14.59
C LEU A 296 -8.59 6.74 13.34
N LEU A 297 -9.00 5.47 13.32
CA LEU A 297 -9.75 4.89 12.20
C LEU A 297 -11.08 5.62 11.95
N LEU A 298 -11.78 6.02 13.01
CA LEU A 298 -13.02 6.79 12.91
C LEU A 298 -12.78 8.23 12.45
N ALA A 299 -11.70 8.88 12.91
CA ALA A 299 -11.35 10.24 12.51
C ALA A 299 -11.10 10.32 11.00
N GLU A 300 -10.36 9.39 10.44
CA GLU A 300 -10.12 9.31 9.00
C GLU A 300 -11.41 9.10 8.21
N ARG A 301 -12.26 8.15 8.61
CA ARG A 301 -13.55 7.90 7.96
C ARG A 301 -14.50 9.12 7.98
N LEU A 302 -14.33 10.02 8.95
CA LEU A 302 -15.09 11.27 9.07
C LEU A 302 -14.44 12.43 8.30
N GLY A 303 -13.35 12.19 7.58
CA GLY A 303 -12.65 13.20 6.78
C GLY A 303 -11.87 14.22 7.62
N SER A 304 -11.48 13.85 8.85
CA SER A 304 -10.59 14.66 9.68
C SER A 304 -9.16 14.52 9.17
N SER A 305 -8.71 15.41 8.27
CA SER A 305 -7.30 15.50 7.93
C SER A 305 -6.54 16.18 9.09
N LEU A 306 -5.53 15.51 9.64
CA LEU A 306 -4.50 16.21 10.41
C LEU A 306 -3.70 17.10 9.45
N PRO A 307 -3.06 18.19 9.94
CA PRO A 307 -2.21 19.01 9.09
C PRO A 307 -1.13 18.12 8.46
N THR A 308 -1.24 17.87 7.16
CA THR A 308 -0.27 17.13 6.39
C THR A 308 0.94 18.04 6.17
N GLY A 309 2.15 17.52 6.38
CA GLY A 309 3.34 18.12 5.80
C GLY A 309 3.20 18.15 4.26
N GLU A 310 3.90 19.03 3.58
CA GLU A 310 3.94 19.03 2.12
C GLU A 310 4.57 17.71 1.64
N TYR A 311 3.72 16.75 1.28
CA TYR A 311 4.18 15.54 0.58
C TYR A 311 4.35 15.87 -0.90
N ARG A 312 5.53 15.56 -1.44
CA ARG A 312 5.71 15.58 -2.89
C ARG A 312 5.07 14.31 -3.44
N ASP A 313 3.91 14.45 -4.07
CA ASP A 313 3.41 13.38 -4.94
C ASP A 313 4.36 13.31 -6.15
N THR A 314 5.20 12.28 -6.16
CA THR A 314 6.14 12.02 -7.26
C THR A 314 5.57 11.02 -8.27
N SER A 315 4.32 10.59 -8.08
CA SER A 315 3.63 9.75 -9.06
C SER A 315 3.24 10.59 -10.29
N PRO A 316 3.66 10.21 -11.51
CA PRO A 316 3.25 10.90 -12.75
C PRO A 316 1.78 10.73 -13.07
#